data_2499971bac16f83c72fce301ac2e7cd8
#
_entry.id   2499971bac16f83c72fce301ac2e7cd8
#
_cell.length_a   1.000
_cell.length_b   1.000
_cell.length_c   1.000
_cell.angle_alpha   90.00
_cell.angle_beta   90.00
_cell.angle_gamma   90.00
#
_symmetry.space_group_name_H-M   'P 1'
#
loop_
_entity.id
_entity.type
_entity.pdbx_description
1 polymer ?
#
loop_
_entity_poly.entity_id
_entity_poly.type
_entity_poly.pdbx_seq_one_letter_code
_entity_poly.pdbx_strand_id
1 'polypeptide(L)'
;MRKLIQSGFTLIELVVVIVILGILAAVAIPQFTDLSASARDAVGQGACGALQSTAVLLYASNKTQTPIATIISSTTVTGGTFNAGTCAATTFTPTGGSAVSCQTIPTAICS
;
A
#
# COMPACT_ATOMS: atom_id res chain seq x y z
N MET A 1 -42.70 -19.78 -39.92
CA MET A 1 -42.01 -19.83 -38.60
C MET A 1 -40.52 -19.96 -38.84
N ARG A 2 -39.74 -18.97 -38.41
CA ARG A 2 -38.27 -19.08 -38.46
C ARG A 2 -37.82 -20.00 -37.31
N LYS A 3 -37.22 -21.14 -37.63
CA LYS A 3 -36.48 -21.94 -36.66
C LYS A 3 -35.23 -21.16 -36.27
N LEU A 4 -35.17 -20.65 -35.04
CA LEU A 4 -33.93 -20.16 -34.49
C LEU A 4 -32.98 -21.35 -34.30
N ILE A 5 -31.89 -21.35 -35.04
CA ILE A 5 -30.83 -22.33 -34.87
C ILE A 5 -30.12 -21.98 -33.56
N GLN A 6 -30.50 -22.67 -32.50
CA GLN A 6 -29.73 -22.58 -31.24
C GLN A 6 -28.50 -23.49 -31.39
N SER A 7 -27.33 -22.88 -31.56
CA SER A 7 -26.07 -23.58 -31.44
C SER A 7 -25.72 -23.64 -29.95
N GLY A 8 -25.75 -24.82 -29.35
CA GLY A 8 -25.28 -25.06 -27.98
C GLY A 8 -23.79 -25.33 -27.96
N PHE A 9 -23.14 -25.07 -26.80
CA PHE A 9 -21.76 -25.46 -26.54
C PHE A 9 -21.62 -26.99 -26.44
N THR A 10 -20.51 -27.53 -26.91
CA THR A 10 -20.18 -28.95 -26.72
C THR A 10 -19.62 -29.15 -25.30
N LEU A 11 -19.79 -30.35 -24.75
CA LEU A 11 -19.27 -30.69 -23.42
C LEU A 11 -17.75 -30.55 -23.38
N ILE A 12 -17.04 -30.90 -24.44
CA ILE A 12 -15.59 -30.81 -24.54
C ILE A 12 -15.11 -29.36 -24.53
N GLU A 13 -15.81 -28.44 -25.17
CA GLU A 13 -15.50 -26.99 -25.12
C GLU A 13 -15.59 -26.45 -23.70
N LEU A 14 -16.62 -26.83 -22.95
CA LEU A 14 -16.76 -26.42 -21.56
C LEU A 14 -15.65 -27.00 -20.65
N VAL A 15 -15.38 -28.31 -20.80
CA VAL A 15 -14.36 -29.01 -20.02
C VAL A 15 -12.97 -28.40 -20.26
N VAL A 16 -12.58 -28.14 -21.49
CA VAL A 16 -11.30 -27.54 -21.85
C VAL A 16 -11.17 -26.15 -21.21
N VAL A 17 -12.21 -25.33 -21.24
CA VAL A 17 -12.21 -24.00 -20.65
C VAL A 17 -11.99 -24.05 -19.13
N ILE A 18 -12.73 -24.90 -18.41
CA ILE A 18 -12.58 -24.99 -16.95
C ILE A 18 -11.23 -25.57 -16.54
N VAL A 19 -10.63 -26.47 -17.31
CA VAL A 19 -9.28 -27.00 -17.07
C VAL A 19 -8.23 -25.90 -17.24
N ILE A 20 -8.30 -25.14 -18.32
CA ILE A 20 -7.38 -24.01 -18.56
C ILE A 20 -7.52 -22.96 -17.47
N LEU A 21 -8.74 -22.58 -17.09
CA LEU A 21 -9.00 -21.63 -16.01
C LEU A 21 -8.47 -22.13 -14.66
N GLY A 22 -8.59 -23.43 -14.40
CA GLY A 22 -8.06 -24.07 -13.18
C GLY A 22 -6.53 -23.97 -13.09
N ILE A 23 -5.82 -24.22 -14.18
CA ILE A 23 -4.36 -24.11 -14.24
C ILE A 23 -3.94 -22.64 -14.07
N LEU A 24 -4.59 -21.72 -14.77
CA LEU A 24 -4.30 -20.28 -14.66
C LEU A 24 -4.57 -19.76 -13.24
N ALA A 25 -5.66 -20.17 -12.61
CA ALA A 25 -5.99 -19.79 -11.25
C ALA A 25 -4.94 -20.29 -10.24
N ALA A 26 -4.45 -21.52 -10.40
CA ALA A 26 -3.43 -22.07 -9.51
C ALA A 26 -2.12 -21.27 -9.52
N VAL A 27 -1.76 -20.66 -10.64
CA VAL A 27 -0.56 -19.81 -10.78
C VAL A 27 -0.85 -18.36 -10.36
N ALA A 28 -2.03 -17.84 -10.69
CA ALA A 28 -2.38 -16.44 -10.47
C ALA A 28 -2.58 -16.08 -8.99
N ILE A 29 -3.20 -16.95 -8.20
CA ILE A 29 -3.52 -16.68 -6.80
C ILE A 29 -2.29 -16.36 -5.94
N PRO A 30 -1.20 -17.18 -5.92
CA PRO A 30 0.00 -16.84 -5.16
C PRO A 30 0.67 -15.54 -5.62
N GLN A 31 0.67 -15.24 -6.91
CA GLN A 31 1.21 -14.00 -7.45
C GLN A 31 0.45 -12.77 -6.95
N PHE A 32 -0.88 -12.86 -6.84
CA PHE A 32 -1.70 -11.76 -6.31
C PHE A 32 -1.45 -11.49 -4.83
N THR A 33 -1.19 -12.51 -4.02
CA THR A 33 -0.87 -12.33 -2.59
C THR A 33 0.46 -11.63 -2.40
N ASP A 34 1.50 -12.00 -3.16
CA ASP A 34 2.81 -11.36 -3.12
C ASP A 34 2.75 -9.90 -3.59
N LEU A 35 2.01 -9.63 -4.65
CA LEU A 35 1.82 -8.27 -5.15
C LEU A 35 1.09 -7.37 -4.14
N SER A 36 0.11 -7.92 -3.43
CA SER A 36 -0.60 -7.20 -2.37
C SER A 36 0.31 -6.81 -1.21
N ALA A 37 1.22 -7.69 -0.79
CA ALA A 37 2.22 -7.38 0.23
C ALA A 37 3.17 -6.27 -0.23
N SER A 38 3.73 -6.39 -1.43
CA SER A 38 4.60 -5.38 -2.03
C SER A 38 3.92 -4.02 -2.19
N ALA A 39 2.64 -4.00 -2.54
CA ALA A 39 1.86 -2.76 -2.65
C ALA A 39 1.69 -2.08 -1.29
N ARG A 40 1.46 -2.83 -0.21
CA ARG A 40 1.37 -2.28 1.15
C ARG A 40 2.71 -1.70 1.62
N ASP A 41 3.82 -2.36 1.33
CA ASP A 41 5.16 -1.84 1.65
C ASP A 41 5.43 -0.53 0.90
N ALA A 42 5.04 -0.44 -0.37
CA ALA A 42 5.16 0.78 -1.15
C ALA A 42 4.32 1.94 -0.58
N VAL A 43 3.11 1.65 -0.10
CA VAL A 43 2.27 2.64 0.62
C VAL A 43 2.98 3.12 1.89
N GLY A 44 3.57 2.21 2.66
CA GLY A 44 4.35 2.54 3.85
C GLY A 44 5.54 3.44 3.55
N GLN A 45 6.31 3.14 2.53
CA GLN A 45 7.44 3.96 2.08
C GLN A 45 6.99 5.35 1.60
N GLY A 46 5.90 5.41 0.86
CA GLY A 46 5.30 6.67 0.41
C GLY A 46 4.84 7.54 1.58
N ALA A 47 4.21 6.95 2.60
CA ALA A 47 3.80 7.63 3.82
C ALA A 47 5.00 8.18 4.59
N CYS A 48 6.07 7.41 4.71
CA CYS A 48 7.32 7.87 5.34
C CYS A 48 7.95 9.04 4.58
N GLY A 49 7.92 9.02 3.24
CA GLY A 49 8.37 10.14 2.41
C GLY A 49 7.53 11.40 2.62
N ALA A 50 6.21 11.26 2.74
CA ALA A 50 5.31 12.37 3.06
C ALA A 50 5.61 12.97 4.44
N LEU A 51 5.90 12.12 5.45
CA LEU A 51 6.27 12.58 6.79
C LEU A 51 7.55 13.42 6.76
N GLN A 52 8.58 12.97 6.06
CA GLN A 52 9.84 13.71 5.90
C GLN A 52 9.63 15.07 5.21
N SER A 53 8.84 15.08 4.14
CA SER A 53 8.51 16.32 3.42
C SER A 53 7.78 17.31 4.32
N THR A 54 6.82 16.85 5.12
CA THR A 54 6.09 17.67 6.09
C THR A 54 7.04 18.24 7.16
N ALA A 55 7.98 17.45 7.66
CA ALA A 55 8.98 17.91 8.62
C ALA A 55 9.82 19.06 8.07
N VAL A 56 10.29 18.92 6.83
CA VAL A 56 11.08 19.97 6.15
C VAL A 56 10.25 21.25 5.94
N LEU A 57 8.99 21.10 5.50
CA LEU A 57 8.08 22.24 5.28
C LEU A 57 7.79 22.99 6.57
N LEU A 58 7.51 22.29 7.66
CA LEU A 58 7.25 22.89 8.96
C LEU A 58 8.50 23.62 9.50
N TYR A 59 9.68 23.02 9.35
CA TYR A 59 10.92 23.68 9.70
C TYR A 59 11.16 24.94 8.85
N ALA A 60 10.91 24.86 7.55
CA ALA A 60 11.09 26.00 6.65
C ALA A 60 10.17 27.17 6.99
N SER A 61 8.94 26.88 7.43
CA SER A 61 7.95 27.90 7.82
C SER A 61 8.21 28.48 9.20
N ASN A 62 8.51 27.63 10.18
CA ASN A 62 8.62 28.02 11.59
C ASN A 62 10.05 28.42 12.00
N LYS A 63 11.07 27.99 11.24
CA LYS A 63 12.50 28.18 11.55
C LYS A 63 12.95 27.59 12.90
N THR A 64 12.14 26.67 13.46
CA THR A 64 12.40 26.00 14.71
C THR A 64 12.12 24.50 14.57
N GLN A 65 12.75 23.69 15.42
CA GLN A 65 12.46 22.26 15.49
C GLN A 65 10.97 22.04 15.80
N THR A 66 10.39 21.05 15.13
CA THR A 66 8.98 20.70 15.32
C THR A 66 8.89 19.34 16.00
N PRO A 67 8.08 19.18 17.06
CA PRO A 67 7.84 17.89 17.69
C PRO A 67 7.31 16.87 16.71
N ILE A 68 7.76 15.61 16.80
CA ILE A 68 7.33 14.54 15.92
C ILE A 68 5.81 14.36 15.91
N ALA A 69 5.15 14.52 17.03
CA ALA A 69 3.69 14.46 17.15
C ALA A 69 2.99 15.51 16.28
N THR A 70 3.54 16.72 16.20
CA THR A 70 3.02 17.79 15.34
C THR A 70 3.26 17.50 13.87
N ILE A 71 4.42 16.94 13.52
CA ILE A 71 4.73 16.53 12.15
C ILE A 71 3.72 15.45 11.69
N ILE A 72 3.49 14.43 12.53
CA ILE A 72 2.54 13.36 12.26
C ILE A 72 1.12 13.90 12.07
N SER A 73 0.66 14.77 12.98
CA SER A 73 -0.70 15.34 12.89
C SER A 73 -0.90 16.26 11.69
N SER A 74 0.18 16.86 11.18
CA SER A 74 0.17 17.71 9.99
C SER A 74 0.34 16.93 8.69
N THR A 75 0.69 15.63 8.77
CA THR A 75 0.87 14.77 7.60
C THR A 75 -0.42 14.03 7.30
N THR A 76 -1.08 14.38 6.19
CA THR A 76 -2.30 13.70 5.77
C THR A 76 -1.94 12.51 4.88
N VAL A 77 -2.15 11.30 5.38
CA VAL A 77 -1.94 10.05 4.63
C VAL A 77 -3.16 9.15 4.79
N THR A 78 -3.59 8.54 3.70
CA THR A 78 -4.64 7.53 3.67
C THR A 78 -4.05 6.14 3.55
N GLY A 79 -4.75 5.13 4.07
CA GLY A 79 -4.36 3.72 3.93
C GLY A 79 -3.50 3.17 5.07
N GLY A 80 -3.41 3.85 6.19
CA GLY A 80 -2.71 3.37 7.39
C GLY A 80 -2.57 4.44 8.46
N THR A 81 -1.78 4.14 9.48
CA THR A 81 -1.55 5.04 10.63
C THR A 81 -0.07 5.13 10.98
N PHE A 82 0.36 6.32 11.42
CA PHE A 82 1.68 6.48 12.02
C PHE A 82 1.64 6.07 13.50
N ASN A 83 2.63 5.32 13.92
CA ASN A 83 2.90 5.15 15.35
C ASN A 83 3.82 6.28 15.81
N ALA A 84 3.35 7.01 16.81
CA ALA A 84 4.13 8.07 17.44
C ALA A 84 5.34 7.44 18.16
N GLY A 85 6.50 7.60 17.55
CA GLY A 85 7.78 7.25 18.13
C GLY A 85 8.59 8.50 18.39
N THR A 86 9.88 8.43 18.13
CA THR A 86 10.80 9.55 18.13
C THR A 86 11.13 9.94 16.68
N CYS A 87 11.79 11.08 16.49
CA CYS A 87 12.30 11.48 15.17
C CYS A 87 13.19 10.41 14.50
N ALA A 88 13.81 9.56 15.30
CA ALA A 88 14.68 8.48 14.85
C ALA A 88 13.95 7.14 14.63
N ALA A 89 12.76 6.96 15.20
CA ALA A 89 12.08 5.66 15.24
C ALA A 89 10.56 5.79 15.07
N THR A 90 10.14 6.40 13.96
CA THR A 90 8.73 6.45 13.55
C THR A 90 8.42 5.32 12.59
N THR A 91 7.28 4.69 12.76
CA THR A 91 6.79 3.64 11.87
C THR A 91 5.42 4.01 11.30
N PHE A 92 5.15 3.52 10.10
CA PHE A 92 3.84 3.58 9.48
C PHE A 92 3.29 2.17 9.31
N THR A 93 2.07 1.94 9.74
CA THR A 93 1.39 0.65 9.57
C THR A 93 0.29 0.79 8.53
N PRO A 94 0.50 0.23 7.31
CA PRO A 94 -0.55 0.18 6.30
C PRO A 94 -1.73 -0.66 6.77
N THR A 95 -2.94 -0.34 6.33
CA THR A 95 -4.15 -1.11 6.65
C THR A 95 -4.00 -2.54 6.14
N GLY A 96 -4.02 -3.52 7.06
CA GLY A 96 -3.86 -4.95 6.76
C GLY A 96 -2.43 -5.37 6.40
N GLY A 97 -1.42 -4.53 6.63
CA GLY A 97 0.00 -4.81 6.44
C GLY A 97 0.82 -4.77 7.72
N SER A 98 2.11 -5.03 7.58
CA SER A 98 3.10 -4.90 8.66
C SER A 98 3.62 -3.47 8.77
N ALA A 99 4.11 -3.10 9.96
CA ALA A 99 4.70 -1.80 10.18
C ALA A 99 5.97 -1.61 9.34
N VAL A 100 6.07 -0.48 8.66
CA VAL A 100 7.24 -0.05 7.88
C VAL A 100 7.98 1.02 8.66
N SER A 101 9.28 0.82 8.88
CA SER A 101 10.12 1.80 9.58
C SER A 101 10.44 2.97 8.65
N CYS A 102 10.16 4.17 9.12
CA CYS A 102 10.54 5.39 8.41
C CYS A 102 12.02 5.72 8.64
N GLN A 103 12.62 6.42 7.69
CA GLN A 103 13.96 6.91 7.86
C GLN A 103 14.00 7.98 8.96
N THR A 104 15.13 8.04 9.65
CA THR A 104 15.37 9.03 10.70
C THR A 104 15.22 10.45 10.18
N ILE A 105 14.41 11.26 10.86
CA ILE A 105 14.32 12.69 10.62
C ILE A 105 15.43 13.36 11.44
N PRO A 106 16.28 14.19 10.83
CA PRO A 106 17.38 14.85 11.54
C PRO A 106 16.89 15.67 12.72
N THR A 107 17.62 15.57 13.85
CA THR A 107 17.32 16.35 15.07
C THR A 107 17.46 17.87 14.87
N ALA A 108 18.08 18.30 13.77
CA ALA A 108 18.12 19.71 13.40
C ALA A 108 16.73 20.28 13.07
N ILE A 109 15.79 19.44 12.62
CA ILE A 109 14.44 19.86 12.18
C ILE A 109 13.31 19.23 12.99
N CYS A 110 13.58 18.16 13.74
CA CYS A 110 12.61 17.43 14.53
C CYS A 110 13.07 17.30 15.99
N SER A 111 12.12 17.42 16.91
CA SER A 111 12.37 17.26 18.37
C SER A 111 11.41 16.27 19.02
#